data_37e0bf92f470a9afee879f1677986d21
#
_entry.id   37e0bf92f470a9afee879f1677986d21
#
_cell.length_a   1.000
_cell.length_b   1.000
_cell.length_c   1.000
_cell.angle_alpha   90.00
_cell.angle_beta   90.00
_cell.angle_gamma   90.00
#
_symmetry.space_group_name_H-M   'P 1'
#
loop_
_entity.id
_entity.type
_entity.pdbx_description
1 polymer ?
#
loop_
_entity_poly.entity_id
_entity_poly.type
_entity_poly.pdbx_seq_one_letter_code
_entity_poly.pdbx_strand_id
1 'polypeptide(L)'
;INTESLRQDVFAQDRRNINTDSDSEVLLNVFAHELDLQRTLSPETAIRAVAGVHRRVKGGYAVVSVVLGLGLVAFRDPHGIRPLVLGKREHSEGTEYIVASESAALDILGFTRMRDVQPGEAIVITARGELFSEIVAEPQEHAPCIFEYVYFARPDSMIDNVSVHKARMRMGVKLGEKILRLRPDHDIDTVIPIPDTSRTSA
;
A
#
# COMPACT_ATOMS: atom_id res chain seq x y z
N ILE A 1 -6.02 -0.84 -11.29
CA ILE A 1 -6.47 -2.24 -11.30
C ILE A 1 -7.20 -2.57 -12.61
N ASN A 2 -7.61 -3.82 -12.79
CA ASN A 2 -8.38 -4.29 -13.96
C ASN A 2 -9.86 -3.87 -13.88
N THR A 3 -10.13 -2.57 -13.76
CA THR A 3 -11.45 -1.99 -13.42
C THR A 3 -12.54 -2.39 -14.40
N GLU A 4 -12.27 -2.34 -15.71
CA GLU A 4 -13.29 -2.60 -16.73
C GLU A 4 -13.83 -4.04 -16.67
N SER A 5 -12.96 -5.03 -16.58
CA SER A 5 -13.38 -6.43 -16.45
C SER A 5 -14.12 -6.68 -15.13
N LEU A 6 -13.64 -6.09 -14.03
CA LEU A 6 -14.27 -6.24 -12.72
C LEU A 6 -15.66 -5.60 -12.66
N ARG A 7 -15.90 -4.47 -13.33
CA ARG A 7 -17.23 -3.84 -13.43
C ARG A 7 -18.24 -4.81 -14.06
N GLN A 8 -17.85 -5.47 -15.13
CA GLN A 8 -18.69 -6.46 -15.82
C GLN A 8 -18.99 -7.65 -14.90
N ASP A 9 -17.97 -8.17 -14.20
CA ASP A 9 -18.12 -9.27 -13.25
C ASP A 9 -19.02 -8.89 -12.05
N VAL A 10 -18.80 -7.71 -11.45
CA VAL A 10 -19.62 -7.20 -10.34
C VAL A 10 -21.08 -7.06 -10.73
N PHE A 11 -21.35 -6.56 -11.94
CA PHE A 11 -22.71 -6.46 -12.43
C PHE A 11 -23.34 -7.83 -12.74
N ALA A 12 -22.63 -8.68 -13.50
CA ALA A 12 -23.20 -9.92 -14.01
C ALA A 12 -23.25 -11.04 -12.96
N GLN A 13 -22.21 -11.17 -12.14
CA GLN A 13 -22.04 -12.27 -11.19
C GLN A 13 -22.45 -11.86 -9.77
N ASP A 14 -21.94 -10.72 -9.28
CA ASP A 14 -22.17 -10.26 -7.92
C ASP A 14 -23.53 -9.53 -7.78
N ARG A 15 -24.14 -9.15 -8.91
CA ARG A 15 -25.43 -8.42 -9.00
C ARG A 15 -25.44 -7.11 -8.23
N ARG A 16 -24.31 -6.38 -8.28
CA ARG A 16 -24.11 -5.08 -7.63
C ARG A 16 -23.92 -4.00 -8.68
N ASN A 17 -24.44 -2.81 -8.41
CA ASN A 17 -24.20 -1.63 -9.25
C ASN A 17 -23.02 -0.83 -8.73
N ILE A 18 -22.27 -0.25 -9.68
CA ILE A 18 -21.18 0.69 -9.42
C ILE A 18 -21.65 2.05 -9.90
N ASN A 19 -21.60 3.05 -9.02
CA ASN A 19 -22.17 4.38 -9.25
C ASN A 19 -21.13 5.41 -9.70
N THR A 20 -19.84 5.14 -9.51
CA THR A 20 -18.76 6.06 -9.85
C THR A 20 -17.75 5.43 -10.82
N ASP A 21 -16.83 6.23 -11.34
CA ASP A 21 -15.70 5.74 -12.15
C ASP A 21 -14.49 5.35 -11.30
N SER A 22 -14.62 5.38 -9.97
CA SER A 22 -13.54 5.04 -9.05
C SER A 22 -13.30 3.53 -9.00
N ASP A 23 -12.07 3.10 -9.17
CA ASP A 23 -11.63 1.72 -8.96
C ASP A 23 -11.71 1.31 -7.48
N SER A 24 -11.74 2.25 -6.54
CA SER A 24 -11.99 1.98 -5.12
C SER A 24 -13.39 1.44 -4.88
N GLU A 25 -14.41 1.96 -5.56
CA GLU A 25 -15.78 1.43 -5.45
C GLU A 25 -15.88 0.03 -6.03
N VAL A 26 -15.20 -0.23 -7.16
CA VAL A 26 -15.15 -1.57 -7.75
C VAL A 26 -14.52 -2.57 -6.79
N LEU A 27 -13.38 -2.21 -6.21
CA LEU A 27 -12.66 -3.06 -5.25
C LEU A 27 -13.50 -3.29 -3.99
N LEU A 28 -14.17 -2.25 -3.48
CA LEU A 28 -15.09 -2.36 -2.33
C LEU A 28 -16.21 -3.37 -2.60
N ASN A 29 -16.82 -3.32 -3.80
CA ASN A 29 -17.90 -4.25 -4.17
C ASN A 29 -17.39 -5.70 -4.30
N VAL A 30 -16.20 -5.90 -4.87
CA VAL A 30 -15.54 -7.22 -4.92
C VAL A 30 -15.31 -7.75 -3.50
N PHE A 31 -14.71 -6.94 -2.61
CA PHE A 31 -14.44 -7.33 -1.23
C PHE A 31 -15.72 -7.64 -0.45
N ALA A 32 -16.75 -6.81 -0.61
CA ALA A 32 -18.05 -7.04 0.03
C ALA A 32 -18.70 -8.34 -0.44
N HIS A 33 -18.61 -8.67 -1.74
CA HIS A 33 -19.10 -9.94 -2.27
C HIS A 33 -18.34 -11.14 -1.69
N GLU A 34 -17.00 -11.06 -1.65
CA GLU A 34 -16.19 -12.14 -1.09
C GLU A 34 -16.46 -12.34 0.42
N LEU A 35 -16.78 -11.27 1.17
CA LEU A 35 -17.24 -11.36 2.55
C LEU A 35 -18.61 -12.05 2.67
N ASP A 36 -19.57 -11.70 1.81
CA ASP A 36 -20.90 -12.30 1.81
C ASP A 36 -20.83 -13.83 1.58
N LEU A 37 -19.90 -14.29 0.75
CA LEU A 37 -19.69 -15.72 0.50
C LEU A 37 -19.25 -16.50 1.76
N GLN A 38 -18.69 -15.83 2.76
CA GLN A 38 -18.20 -16.48 3.99
C GLN A 38 -19.33 -16.84 4.98
N ARG A 39 -20.53 -16.28 4.84
CA ARG A 39 -21.72 -16.50 5.68
C ARG A 39 -21.59 -16.11 7.16
N THR A 40 -20.39 -16.07 7.70
CA THR A 40 -20.09 -15.67 9.08
C THR A 40 -19.00 -14.61 9.07
N LEU A 41 -19.02 -13.71 10.02
CA LEU A 41 -18.03 -12.63 10.14
C LEU A 41 -17.08 -12.94 11.29
N SER A 42 -15.82 -13.23 10.96
CA SER A 42 -14.73 -13.44 11.89
C SER A 42 -13.41 -12.98 11.26
N PRO A 43 -12.32 -12.84 12.02
CA PRO A 43 -10.99 -12.54 11.44
C PRO A 43 -10.58 -13.51 10.34
N GLU A 44 -10.76 -14.82 10.54
CA GLU A 44 -10.39 -15.87 9.58
C GLU A 44 -11.22 -15.79 8.31
N THR A 45 -12.51 -15.48 8.44
CA THR A 45 -13.40 -15.34 7.26
C THR A 45 -13.10 -14.08 6.48
N ALA A 46 -12.74 -12.98 7.13
CA ALA A 46 -12.29 -11.76 6.47
C ALA A 46 -10.97 -11.98 5.72
N ILE A 47 -10.03 -12.70 6.32
CA ILE A 47 -8.76 -13.09 5.67
C ILE A 47 -9.02 -13.95 4.43
N ARG A 48 -9.94 -14.92 4.50
CA ARG A 48 -10.35 -15.71 3.32
C ARG A 48 -11.04 -14.88 2.23
N ALA A 49 -11.82 -13.89 2.62
CA ALA A 49 -12.43 -12.95 1.66
C ALA A 49 -11.35 -12.15 0.91
N VAL A 50 -10.29 -11.69 1.60
CA VAL A 50 -9.14 -11.03 0.96
C VAL A 50 -8.44 -11.96 -0.03
N ALA A 51 -8.30 -13.26 0.26
CA ALA A 51 -7.79 -14.22 -0.72
C ALA A 51 -8.67 -14.26 -1.99
N GLY A 52 -9.98 -14.13 -1.86
CA GLY A 52 -10.91 -13.98 -2.99
C GLY A 52 -10.64 -12.71 -3.79
N VAL A 53 -10.43 -11.59 -3.11
CA VAL A 53 -10.05 -10.32 -3.76
C VAL A 53 -8.77 -10.48 -4.57
N HIS A 54 -7.71 -11.07 -4.02
CA HIS A 54 -6.43 -11.26 -4.71
C HIS A 54 -6.53 -12.13 -5.97
N ARG A 55 -7.47 -13.08 -6.00
CA ARG A 55 -7.73 -13.88 -7.23
C ARG A 55 -8.36 -13.06 -8.36
N ARG A 56 -9.25 -12.11 -8.02
CA ARG A 56 -10.04 -11.33 -8.97
C ARG A 56 -9.36 -10.04 -9.41
N VAL A 57 -8.80 -9.30 -8.45
CA VAL A 57 -8.22 -7.97 -8.66
C VAL A 57 -6.77 -8.09 -9.13
N LYS A 58 -6.45 -7.48 -10.27
CA LYS A 58 -5.10 -7.43 -10.86
C LYS A 58 -4.56 -6.00 -10.84
N GLY A 59 -3.27 -5.85 -10.55
CA GLY A 59 -2.58 -4.56 -10.48
C GLY A 59 -2.20 -4.17 -9.06
N GLY A 60 -1.85 -2.89 -8.85
CA GLY A 60 -1.35 -2.38 -7.58
C GLY A 60 -2.47 -1.78 -6.72
N TYR A 61 -2.57 -2.21 -5.49
CA TYR A 61 -3.50 -1.66 -4.51
C TYR A 61 -3.02 -1.86 -3.07
N ALA A 62 -3.37 -0.90 -2.22
CA ALA A 62 -3.29 -1.02 -0.78
C ALA A 62 -4.62 -0.56 -0.21
N VAL A 63 -5.23 -1.39 0.62
CA VAL A 63 -6.60 -1.16 1.11
C VAL A 63 -6.61 -1.12 2.62
N VAL A 64 -7.32 -0.15 3.15
CA VAL A 64 -7.69 -0.07 4.56
C VAL A 64 -9.19 0.17 4.62
N SER A 65 -9.92 -0.70 5.29
CA SER A 65 -11.38 -0.63 5.41
C SER A 65 -11.82 -0.94 6.84
N VAL A 66 -12.97 -0.38 7.22
CA VAL A 66 -13.66 -0.74 8.46
C VAL A 66 -14.83 -1.64 8.12
N VAL A 67 -14.87 -2.81 8.74
CA VAL A 67 -15.98 -3.77 8.61
C VAL A 67 -16.79 -3.75 9.89
N LEU A 68 -18.06 -3.34 9.79
CA LEU A 68 -18.95 -3.25 10.95
C LEU A 68 -19.12 -4.61 11.60
N GLY A 69 -18.99 -4.66 12.92
CA GLY A 69 -19.07 -5.90 13.70
C GLY A 69 -17.75 -6.69 13.79
N LEU A 70 -16.71 -6.30 13.04
CA LEU A 70 -15.38 -6.94 13.08
C LEU A 70 -14.29 -5.97 13.57
N GLY A 71 -14.05 -4.90 12.81
CA GLY A 71 -12.96 -3.97 13.04
C GLY A 71 -12.32 -3.49 11.74
N LEU A 72 -11.01 -3.26 11.76
CA LEU A 72 -10.23 -2.81 10.62
C LEU A 72 -9.69 -4.02 9.85
N VAL A 73 -9.83 -3.97 8.53
CA VAL A 73 -9.24 -4.93 7.59
C VAL A 73 -8.33 -4.18 6.64
N ALA A 74 -7.08 -4.62 6.54
CA ALA A 74 -6.10 -4.03 5.64
C ALA A 74 -5.40 -5.12 4.82
N PHE A 75 -5.07 -4.82 3.56
CA PHE A 75 -4.37 -5.77 2.71
C PHE A 75 -3.59 -5.06 1.59
N ARG A 76 -2.51 -5.71 1.17
CA ARG A 76 -1.57 -5.23 0.14
C ARG A 76 -1.63 -6.14 -1.07
N ASP A 77 -1.53 -5.57 -2.27
CA ASP A 77 -1.51 -6.34 -3.52
C ASP A 77 -0.42 -7.43 -3.54
N PRO A 78 -0.61 -8.53 -4.30
CA PRO A 78 0.30 -9.68 -4.31
C PRO A 78 1.72 -9.38 -4.80
N HIS A 79 1.92 -8.30 -5.56
CA HIS A 79 3.25 -7.87 -6.03
C HIS A 79 3.90 -6.83 -5.12
N GLY A 80 3.16 -6.30 -4.12
CA GLY A 80 3.65 -5.22 -3.28
C GLY A 80 3.92 -3.92 -4.04
N ILE A 81 3.15 -3.65 -5.11
CA ILE A 81 3.29 -2.44 -5.93
C ILE A 81 3.02 -1.19 -5.09
N ARG A 82 1.93 -1.21 -4.30
CA ARG A 82 1.60 -0.10 -3.39
C ARG A 82 2.15 -0.37 -1.99
N PRO A 83 2.71 0.66 -1.32
CA PRO A 83 3.21 0.49 0.03
C PRO A 83 2.08 0.42 1.06
N LEU A 84 2.33 -0.32 2.13
CA LEU A 84 1.48 -0.37 3.31
C LEU A 84 2.34 -0.73 4.52
N VAL A 85 2.20 0.00 5.63
CA VAL A 85 2.99 -0.17 6.85
C VAL A 85 2.08 -0.34 8.05
N LEU A 86 2.48 -1.23 8.96
CA LEU A 86 1.83 -1.48 10.25
C LEU A 86 2.66 -0.88 11.38
N GLY A 87 2.00 -0.15 12.26
CA GLY A 87 2.57 0.38 13.48
C GLY A 87 1.73 0.06 14.70
N LYS A 88 2.32 0.28 15.88
CA LYS A 88 1.64 0.13 17.16
C LYS A 88 2.02 1.21 18.15
N ARG A 89 1.17 1.39 19.14
CA ARG A 89 1.41 2.20 20.31
C ARG A 89 0.87 1.49 21.55
N GLU A 90 1.71 1.41 22.59
CA GLU A 90 1.32 0.77 23.84
C GLU A 90 0.72 1.80 24.79
N HIS A 91 -0.38 1.44 25.44
CA HIS A 91 -1.03 2.19 26.49
C HIS A 91 -1.28 1.35 27.73
N SER A 92 -1.65 2.00 28.84
CA SER A 92 -2.08 1.29 30.06
C SER A 92 -3.30 0.39 29.87
N GLU A 93 -4.12 0.69 28.86
CA GLU A 93 -5.37 -0.04 28.56
C GLU A 93 -5.21 -1.06 27.43
N GLY A 94 -4.01 -1.17 26.82
CA GLY A 94 -3.72 -2.12 25.75
C GLY A 94 -2.88 -1.56 24.62
N THR A 95 -2.85 -2.29 23.51
CA THR A 95 -2.10 -1.93 22.31
C THR A 95 -3.04 -1.33 21.26
N GLU A 96 -2.70 -0.17 20.74
CA GLU A 96 -3.32 0.41 19.56
C GLU A 96 -2.51 0.09 18.31
N TYR A 97 -3.19 -0.11 17.20
CA TYR A 97 -2.57 -0.36 15.91
C TYR A 97 -2.94 0.72 14.89
N ILE A 98 -2.03 0.98 13.98
CA ILE A 98 -2.22 1.87 12.84
C ILE A 98 -1.74 1.19 11.57
N VAL A 99 -2.47 1.40 10.48
CA VAL A 99 -2.06 0.99 9.13
C VAL A 99 -2.07 2.24 8.25
N ALA A 100 -0.98 2.48 7.55
CA ALA A 100 -0.83 3.64 6.67
C ALA A 100 -0.02 3.29 5.41
N SER A 101 -0.09 4.14 4.40
CA SER A 101 0.73 4.01 3.19
C SER A 101 2.20 4.41 3.41
N GLU A 102 2.48 5.22 4.44
CA GLU A 102 3.81 5.76 4.72
C GLU A 102 4.16 5.72 6.20
N SER A 103 5.43 5.42 6.52
CA SER A 103 5.91 5.40 7.92
C SER A 103 5.90 6.79 8.56
N ALA A 104 6.06 7.86 7.79
CA ALA A 104 5.97 9.23 8.29
C ALA A 104 4.62 9.54 8.99
N ALA A 105 3.52 8.89 8.56
CA ALA A 105 2.23 9.03 9.22
C ALA A 105 2.23 8.43 10.64
N LEU A 106 2.96 7.34 10.84
CA LEU A 106 3.11 6.70 12.14
C LEU A 106 3.88 7.63 13.11
N ASP A 107 5.00 8.20 12.64
CA ASP A 107 5.85 9.09 13.43
C ASP A 107 5.08 10.33 13.92
N ILE A 108 4.31 10.96 13.00
CA ILE A 108 3.50 12.15 13.33
C ILE A 108 2.47 11.86 14.42
N LEU A 109 1.88 10.65 14.40
CA LEU A 109 0.86 10.23 15.33
C LEU A 109 1.41 9.54 16.59
N GLY A 110 2.73 9.43 16.72
CA GLY A 110 3.39 8.84 17.88
C GLY A 110 3.27 7.31 17.96
N PHE A 111 3.16 6.65 16.81
CA PHE A 111 3.19 5.19 16.72
C PHE A 111 4.59 4.70 16.37
N THR A 112 4.96 3.56 16.93
CA THR A 112 6.20 2.86 16.55
C THR A 112 5.92 1.97 15.34
N ARG A 113 6.74 2.11 14.29
CA ARG A 113 6.68 1.22 13.12
C ARG A 113 7.03 -0.20 13.55
N MET A 114 6.15 -1.15 13.25
CA MET A 114 6.42 -2.57 13.44
C MET A 114 7.13 -3.16 12.22
N ARG A 115 6.49 -3.06 11.05
CA ARG A 115 6.99 -3.62 9.78
C ARG A 115 6.17 -3.11 8.59
N ASP A 116 6.66 -3.33 7.40
CA ASP A 116 5.84 -3.25 6.19
C ASP A 116 4.88 -4.45 6.13
N VAL A 117 3.72 -4.22 5.55
CA VAL A 117 2.77 -5.29 5.20
C VAL A 117 3.33 -6.02 3.99
N GLN A 118 3.40 -7.34 4.07
CA GLN A 118 3.99 -8.15 3.00
C GLN A 118 3.11 -8.16 1.75
N PRO A 119 3.68 -8.37 0.56
CA PRO A 119 2.90 -8.61 -0.65
C PRO A 119 1.90 -9.75 -0.45
N GLY A 120 0.63 -9.50 -0.79
CA GLY A 120 -0.45 -10.48 -0.65
C GLY A 120 -0.90 -10.77 0.78
N GLU A 121 -0.45 -9.97 1.76
CA GLU A 121 -0.85 -10.11 3.16
C GLU A 121 -2.19 -9.42 3.45
N ALA A 122 -3.02 -10.10 4.23
CA ALA A 122 -4.22 -9.57 4.87
C ALA A 122 -3.98 -9.38 6.36
N ILE A 123 -4.44 -8.26 6.92
CA ILE A 123 -4.41 -7.91 8.33
C ILE A 123 -5.83 -7.64 8.80
N VAL A 124 -6.19 -8.18 9.96
CA VAL A 124 -7.43 -7.85 10.66
C VAL A 124 -7.08 -7.38 12.08
N ILE A 125 -7.61 -6.21 12.44
CA ILE A 125 -7.53 -5.69 13.80
C ILE A 125 -8.95 -5.59 14.33
N THR A 126 -9.28 -6.45 15.29
CA THR A 126 -10.64 -6.49 15.84
C THR A 126 -10.95 -5.24 16.66
N ALA A 127 -12.24 -4.99 16.91
CA ALA A 127 -12.66 -3.91 17.80
C ALA A 127 -12.14 -4.07 19.26
N ARG A 128 -11.62 -5.27 19.60
CA ARG A 128 -10.98 -5.55 20.90
C ARG A 128 -9.46 -5.33 20.89
N GLY A 129 -8.87 -4.90 19.75
CA GLY A 129 -7.44 -4.71 19.61
C GLY A 129 -6.65 -5.99 19.35
N GLU A 130 -7.30 -7.08 18.95
CA GLU A 130 -6.60 -8.33 18.58
C GLU A 130 -6.13 -8.22 17.13
N LEU A 131 -4.85 -8.56 16.89
CA LEU A 131 -4.21 -8.51 15.57
C LEU A 131 -4.10 -9.90 14.97
N PHE A 132 -4.64 -10.08 13.78
CA PHE A 132 -4.50 -11.27 12.93
C PHE A 132 -3.83 -10.88 11.63
N SER A 133 -2.93 -11.69 11.12
CA SER A 133 -2.32 -11.46 9.80
C SER A 133 -1.92 -12.76 9.13
N GLU A 134 -2.10 -12.83 7.81
CA GLU A 134 -1.77 -13.99 6.99
C GLU A 134 -1.46 -13.56 5.56
N ILE A 135 -0.45 -14.18 4.92
CA ILE A 135 -0.21 -14.04 3.48
C ILE A 135 -1.15 -14.99 2.76
N VAL A 136 -2.11 -14.45 2.03
CA VAL A 136 -3.21 -15.22 1.42
C VAL A 136 -3.20 -15.21 -0.10
N ALA A 137 -2.26 -14.50 -0.72
CA ALA A 137 -2.03 -14.56 -2.15
C ALA A 137 -1.00 -15.65 -2.49
N GLU A 138 -1.13 -16.22 -3.68
CA GLU A 138 -0.05 -17.02 -4.26
C GLU A 138 1.22 -16.16 -4.40
N PRO A 139 2.42 -16.71 -4.12
CA PRO A 139 3.66 -15.97 -4.22
C PRO A 139 3.86 -15.37 -5.62
N GLN A 140 4.14 -14.07 -5.65
CA GLN A 140 4.41 -13.32 -6.87
C GLN A 140 5.78 -12.63 -6.77
N GLU A 141 6.32 -12.22 -7.90
CA GLU A 141 7.51 -11.38 -7.93
C GLU A 141 7.22 -10.03 -7.27
N HIS A 142 8.07 -9.62 -6.32
CA HIS A 142 7.99 -8.32 -5.68
C HIS A 142 8.37 -7.21 -6.67
N ALA A 143 7.43 -6.33 -6.98
CA ALA A 143 7.56 -5.28 -7.99
C ALA A 143 7.10 -3.91 -7.46
N PRO A 144 7.82 -3.33 -6.48
CA PRO A 144 7.44 -2.06 -5.87
C PRO A 144 7.46 -0.93 -6.89
N CYS A 145 6.51 -0.01 -6.76
CA CYS A 145 6.39 1.13 -7.66
C CYS A 145 7.56 2.11 -7.45
N ILE A 146 8.36 2.35 -8.50
CA ILE A 146 9.47 3.30 -8.45
C ILE A 146 9.00 4.73 -8.16
N PHE A 147 7.79 5.13 -8.55
CA PHE A 147 7.23 6.45 -8.31
C PHE A 147 7.02 6.75 -6.83
N GLU A 148 6.87 5.74 -5.97
CA GLU A 148 6.84 5.94 -4.52
C GLU A 148 8.15 6.57 -4.04
N TYR A 149 9.29 6.08 -4.52
CA TYR A 149 10.61 6.61 -4.15
C TYR A 149 10.93 7.93 -4.85
N VAL A 150 10.57 8.06 -6.13
CA VAL A 150 10.92 9.26 -6.93
C VAL A 150 10.05 10.45 -6.57
N TYR A 151 8.76 10.23 -6.30
CA TYR A 151 7.79 11.32 -6.25
C TYR A 151 6.81 11.27 -5.08
N PHE A 152 6.06 10.16 -4.88
CA PHE A 152 4.90 10.17 -4.00
C PHE A 152 5.26 10.22 -2.51
N ALA A 153 6.18 9.37 -2.06
CA ALA A 153 6.50 9.26 -0.65
C ALA A 153 7.23 10.49 -0.09
N ARG A 154 6.99 10.79 1.17
CA ARG A 154 7.78 11.78 1.90
C ARG A 154 9.25 11.33 2.01
N PRO A 155 10.22 12.25 1.97
CA PRO A 155 11.64 11.90 2.07
C PRO A 155 12.01 11.16 3.36
N ASP A 156 11.32 11.45 4.46
CA ASP A 156 11.53 10.84 5.78
C ASP A 156 10.90 9.45 5.92
N SER A 157 10.17 8.97 4.91
CA SER A 157 9.54 7.66 4.94
C SER A 157 10.51 6.51 4.67
N MET A 158 10.15 5.35 5.26
CA MET A 158 10.76 4.04 4.98
C MET A 158 9.72 3.17 4.26
N ILE A 159 10.07 2.60 3.11
CA ILE A 159 9.24 1.70 2.32
C ILE A 159 10.03 0.44 2.02
N ASP A 160 9.50 -0.73 2.34
CA ASP A 160 10.15 -2.03 2.13
C ASP A 160 11.61 -2.05 2.65
N ASN A 161 11.81 -1.46 3.83
CA ASN A 161 13.11 -1.27 4.49
C ASN A 161 14.11 -0.37 3.73
N VAL A 162 13.66 0.37 2.73
CA VAL A 162 14.47 1.35 1.99
C VAL A 162 14.10 2.76 2.40
N SER A 163 15.09 3.57 2.80
CA SER A 163 14.90 5.00 3.06
C SER A 163 14.67 5.75 1.75
N VAL A 164 13.54 6.45 1.65
CA VAL A 164 13.20 7.29 0.49
C VAL A 164 14.27 8.37 0.29
N HIS A 165 14.72 9.03 1.35
CA HIS A 165 15.78 10.04 1.29
C HIS A 165 17.07 9.48 0.68
N LYS A 166 17.56 8.34 1.20
CA LYS A 166 18.78 7.71 0.67
C LYS A 166 18.61 7.24 -0.77
N ALA A 167 17.44 6.75 -1.15
CA ALA A 167 17.14 6.36 -2.52
C ALA A 167 17.24 7.57 -3.46
N ARG A 168 16.61 8.70 -3.09
CA ARG A 168 16.68 9.95 -3.89
C ARG A 168 18.10 10.50 -4.00
N MET A 169 18.88 10.52 -2.93
CA MET A 169 20.28 10.92 -3.00
C MET A 169 21.09 10.04 -3.98
N ARG A 170 20.89 8.72 -3.94
CA ARG A 170 21.55 7.79 -4.87
C ARG A 170 21.10 8.02 -6.32
N MET A 171 19.83 8.34 -6.55
CA MET A 171 19.33 8.71 -7.88
C MET A 171 20.01 9.97 -8.40
N GLY A 172 20.20 10.99 -7.55
CA GLY A 172 20.93 12.21 -7.88
C GLY A 172 22.38 11.93 -8.28
N VAL A 173 23.11 11.15 -7.48
CA VAL A 173 24.49 10.73 -7.81
C VAL A 173 24.53 10.02 -9.17
N LYS A 174 23.63 9.06 -9.41
CA LYS A 174 23.55 8.34 -10.69
C LYS A 174 23.19 9.23 -11.87
N LEU A 175 22.35 10.23 -11.63
CA LEU A 175 22.02 11.23 -12.66
C LEU A 175 23.23 12.10 -12.99
N GLY A 176 23.96 12.59 -11.98
CA GLY A 176 25.20 13.35 -12.16
C GLY A 176 26.26 12.56 -12.95
N GLU A 177 26.53 11.31 -12.54
CA GLU A 177 27.43 10.40 -13.27
C GLU A 177 27.01 10.23 -14.75
N LYS A 178 25.71 10.11 -15.00
CA LYS A 178 25.17 9.97 -16.36
C LYS A 178 25.36 11.25 -17.18
N ILE A 179 25.12 12.42 -16.59
CA ILE A 179 25.33 13.72 -17.25
C ILE A 179 26.79 13.89 -17.65
N LEU A 180 27.73 13.68 -16.71
CA LEU A 180 29.15 13.76 -16.96
C LEU A 180 29.62 12.81 -18.06
N ARG A 181 29.07 11.60 -18.11
CA ARG A 181 29.40 10.62 -19.17
C ARG A 181 28.86 11.02 -20.54
N LEU A 182 27.65 11.60 -20.61
CA LEU A 182 26.99 11.95 -21.88
C LEU A 182 27.40 13.32 -22.38
N ARG A 183 27.84 14.22 -21.51
CA ARG A 183 28.24 15.59 -21.78
C ARG A 183 29.48 15.94 -20.99
N PRO A 184 30.64 15.37 -21.32
CA PRO A 184 31.91 15.63 -20.58
C PRO A 184 32.31 17.10 -20.63
N ASP A 185 31.97 17.81 -21.74
CA ASP A 185 32.28 19.22 -21.95
C ASP A 185 31.07 20.13 -21.63
N HIS A 186 30.31 19.76 -20.57
CA HIS A 186 29.15 20.57 -20.18
C HIS A 186 29.57 21.94 -19.62
N ASP A 187 28.68 22.93 -19.81
CA ASP A 187 28.81 24.32 -19.34
C ASP A 187 27.83 24.62 -18.18
N ILE A 188 27.52 23.60 -17.35
CA ILE A 188 26.57 23.75 -16.24
C ILE A 188 27.29 24.38 -15.06
N ASP A 189 26.88 25.61 -14.68
CA ASP A 189 27.39 26.33 -13.52
C ASP A 189 26.55 26.11 -12.26
N THR A 190 25.26 25.80 -12.42
CA THR A 190 24.34 25.73 -11.30
C THR A 190 23.29 24.64 -11.51
N VAL A 191 23.01 23.88 -10.44
CA VAL A 191 21.91 22.92 -10.40
C VAL A 191 20.80 23.50 -9.52
N ILE A 192 19.58 23.55 -10.06
CA ILE A 192 18.41 24.07 -9.36
C ILE A 192 17.37 22.96 -9.25
N PRO A 193 16.97 22.55 -8.02
CA PRO A 193 15.92 21.57 -7.84
C PRO A 193 14.54 22.15 -8.16
N ILE A 194 13.68 21.34 -8.75
CA ILE A 194 12.26 21.68 -8.84
C ILE A 194 11.61 21.28 -7.51
N PRO A 195 11.10 22.24 -6.73
CA PRO A 195 10.48 21.91 -5.45
C PRO A 195 9.21 21.04 -5.61
N ASP A 196 8.91 20.19 -4.58
CA ASP A 196 9.79 19.93 -3.44
C ASP A 196 10.58 18.63 -3.63
N THR A 197 10.13 17.78 -4.54
CA THR A 197 10.54 16.38 -4.70
C THR A 197 12.01 16.20 -5.07
N SER A 198 12.53 17.07 -5.93
CA SER A 198 13.91 16.95 -6.43
C SER A 198 14.98 17.51 -5.49
N ARG A 199 14.62 18.17 -4.41
CA ARG A 199 15.58 18.77 -3.46
C ARG A 199 16.63 17.78 -2.94
N THR A 200 16.21 16.54 -2.70
CA THR A 200 17.12 15.49 -2.16
C THR A 200 17.94 14.81 -3.24
N SER A 201 17.63 15.05 -4.52
CA SER A 201 18.35 14.47 -5.66
C SER A 201 19.30 15.48 -6.33
N ALA A 202 19.08 16.79 -6.11
CA ALA A 202 19.94 17.87 -6.62
C ALA A 202 21.12 18.10 -5.66
#